data_e79dac04d664cf88033ec21b09884d16
#
_entry.id   e79dac04d664cf88033ec21b09884d16
#
_cell.length_a   1.000
_cell.length_b   1.000
_cell.length_c   1.000
_cell.angle_alpha   90.00
_cell.angle_beta   90.00
_cell.angle_gamma   90.00
#
_symmetry.space_group_name_H-M   'P 1'
#
loop_
_entity.id
_entity.type
_entity.pdbx_description
1 polymer ?
#
loop_
_entity_poly.entity_id
_entity_poly.type
_entity_poly.pdbx_seq_one_letter_code
_entity_poly.pdbx_strand_id
1 'polypeptide(L)'
;MNKTCGFCGNKNFRIKKVQYIYRHDGNFLIVNDVPCEECEYCGEQYFKADVLKKIEKDFMEIYSIGKEPKHTIQIPVEEFAEI
;
A
#
# COMPACT_ATOMS: atom_id res chain seq x y z
N MET A 1 6.45 -7.47 23.20
CA MET A 1 5.01 -7.19 23.08
C MET A 1 4.36 -8.19 22.14
N ASN A 2 3.37 -8.87 22.59
CA ASN A 2 2.69 -9.87 21.77
C ASN A 2 1.72 -9.20 20.81
N LYS A 3 1.95 -9.38 19.53
CA LYS A 3 1.09 -8.88 18.49
C LYS A 3 0.10 -9.98 18.09
N THR A 4 -1.15 -9.63 18.00
CA THR A 4 -2.22 -10.54 17.61
C THR A 4 -2.93 -9.96 16.39
N CYS A 5 -3.23 -10.82 15.41
CA CYS A 5 -3.99 -10.38 14.26
C CYS A 5 -5.39 -9.94 14.70
N GLY A 6 -5.76 -8.70 14.39
CA GLY A 6 -7.07 -8.16 14.75
C GLY A 6 -8.21 -8.78 13.97
N PHE A 7 -7.91 -9.53 12.92
CA PHE A 7 -8.92 -10.18 12.08
C PHE A 7 -9.22 -11.61 12.50
N CYS A 8 -8.17 -12.42 12.70
CA CYS A 8 -8.36 -13.85 13.01
C CYS A 8 -7.81 -14.28 14.37
N GLY A 9 -7.08 -13.40 15.07
CA GLY A 9 -6.52 -13.70 16.39
C GLY A 9 -5.21 -14.48 16.38
N ASN A 10 -4.67 -14.81 15.22
CA ASN A 10 -3.40 -15.52 15.11
C ASN A 10 -2.26 -14.64 15.60
N LYS A 11 -1.25 -15.24 16.22
CA LYS A 11 -0.09 -14.53 16.74
C LYS A 11 1.14 -14.62 15.84
N ASN A 12 1.09 -15.41 14.78
CA ASN A 12 2.22 -15.65 13.90
C ASN A 12 2.14 -14.75 12.67
N PHE A 13 3.20 -13.98 12.46
CA PHE A 13 3.34 -13.06 11.34
C PHE A 13 4.65 -13.34 10.62
N ARG A 14 4.67 -13.04 9.34
CA ARG A 14 5.89 -13.06 8.55
C ARG A 14 6.14 -11.68 7.96
N ILE A 15 7.41 -11.33 7.81
CA ILE A 15 7.80 -10.08 7.17
C ILE A 15 7.77 -10.30 5.66
N LYS A 16 7.11 -9.40 4.94
CA LYS A 16 6.94 -9.52 3.50
C LYS A 16 7.09 -8.16 2.85
N LYS A 17 7.51 -8.14 1.59
CA LYS A 17 7.55 -6.92 0.78
C LYS A 17 6.48 -7.04 -0.28
N VAL A 18 5.62 -6.03 -0.37
CA VAL A 18 4.46 -6.07 -1.26
C VAL A 18 4.36 -4.78 -2.06
N GLN A 19 3.60 -4.83 -3.15
CA GLN A 19 3.23 -3.64 -3.89
C GLN A 19 2.06 -2.98 -3.17
N TYR A 20 2.19 -1.69 -2.87
CA TYR A 20 1.16 -0.93 -2.20
C TYR A 20 0.61 0.12 -3.15
N ILE A 21 -0.71 0.23 -3.23
CA ILE A 21 -1.37 1.22 -4.05
C ILE A 21 -2.02 2.25 -3.13
N TYR A 22 -1.52 3.48 -3.18
CA TYR A 22 -2.07 4.61 -2.44
C TYR A 22 -2.99 5.41 -3.36
N ARG A 23 -4.16 5.73 -2.88
CA ARG A 23 -5.16 6.45 -3.65
C ARG A 23 -5.76 7.57 -2.81
N HIS A 24 -5.79 8.78 -3.38
CA HIS A 24 -6.36 9.94 -2.70
C HIS A 24 -6.82 10.96 -3.75
N ASP A 25 -8.04 11.45 -3.64
CA ASP A 25 -8.64 12.44 -4.53
C ASP A 25 -8.51 12.10 -6.02
N GLY A 26 -8.72 10.84 -6.36
CA GLY A 26 -8.65 10.38 -7.74
C GLY A 26 -7.24 10.21 -8.30
N ASN A 27 -6.23 10.45 -7.50
CA ASN A 27 -4.84 10.24 -7.87
C ASN A 27 -4.31 8.96 -7.26
N PHE A 28 -3.38 8.31 -7.96
CA PHE A 28 -2.84 7.01 -7.56
C PHE A 28 -1.34 7.06 -7.47
N LEU A 29 -0.77 6.28 -6.54
CA LEU A 29 0.66 6.04 -6.48
C LEU A 29 0.87 4.56 -6.19
N ILE A 30 1.68 3.92 -7.02
CA ILE A 30 2.08 2.52 -6.81
C ILE A 30 3.48 2.52 -6.24
N VAL A 31 3.65 1.88 -5.08
CA VAL A 31 4.95 1.76 -4.43
C VAL A 31 5.32 0.28 -4.35
N ASN A 32 6.49 -0.06 -4.88
CA ASN A 32 6.98 -1.44 -4.88
C ASN A 32 7.81 -1.73 -3.63
N ASP A 33 7.84 -2.99 -3.25
CA ASP A 33 8.69 -3.51 -2.17
C ASP A 33 8.45 -2.82 -0.83
N VAL A 34 7.19 -2.58 -0.51
CA VAL A 34 6.82 -1.97 0.77
C VAL A 34 6.83 -3.04 1.86
N PRO A 35 7.58 -2.83 2.94
CA PRO A 35 7.63 -3.82 4.02
C PRO A 35 6.33 -3.86 4.81
N CYS A 36 5.88 -5.07 5.11
CA CYS A 36 4.70 -5.28 5.93
C CYS A 36 4.84 -6.55 6.73
N GLU A 37 3.95 -6.71 7.71
CA GLU A 37 3.81 -7.96 8.43
C GLU A 37 2.51 -8.61 7.97
N GLU A 38 2.61 -9.85 7.50
CA GLU A 38 1.45 -10.59 7.00
C GLU A 38 1.12 -11.71 7.98
N CYS A 39 -0.15 -11.78 8.37
CA CYS A 39 -0.63 -12.87 9.21
C CYS A 39 -0.48 -14.19 8.46
N GLU A 40 0.19 -15.17 9.09
CA GLU A 40 0.43 -16.45 8.44
C GLU A 40 -0.83 -17.28 8.24
N TYR A 41 -1.89 -16.96 8.95
CA TYR A 41 -3.14 -17.71 8.88
C TYR A 41 -4.12 -17.12 7.87
N CYS A 42 -4.51 -15.85 8.05
CA CYS A 42 -5.54 -15.24 7.21
C CYS A 42 -4.99 -14.35 6.08
N GLY A 43 -3.69 -14.07 6.09
CA GLY A 43 -3.08 -13.25 5.03
C GLY A 43 -3.27 -11.75 5.21
N GLU A 44 -3.87 -11.30 6.31
CA GLU A 44 -4.04 -9.87 6.56
C GLU A 44 -2.70 -9.18 6.69
N GLN A 45 -2.55 -8.04 6.02
CA GLN A 45 -1.29 -7.30 5.99
C GLN A 45 -1.36 -6.07 6.87
N TYR A 46 -0.30 -5.84 7.64
CA TYR A 46 -0.19 -4.71 8.56
C TYR A 46 1.03 -3.89 8.20
N PHE A 47 0.85 -2.60 8.05
CA PHE A 47 1.90 -1.65 7.72
C PHE A 47 2.16 -0.75 8.92
N LYS A 48 3.44 -0.46 9.18
CA LYS A 48 3.80 0.47 10.25
C LYS A 48 3.41 1.88 9.88
N ALA A 49 3.08 2.70 10.88
CA ALA A 49 2.64 4.07 10.65
C ALA A 49 3.69 4.91 9.92
N ASP A 50 4.98 4.74 10.25
CA ASP A 50 6.06 5.47 9.59
C ASP A 50 6.20 5.11 8.12
N VAL A 51 5.94 3.85 7.76
CA VAL A 51 5.94 3.40 6.37
C VAL A 51 4.83 4.09 5.60
N LEU A 52 3.61 4.10 6.14
CA LEU A 52 2.46 4.73 5.49
C LEU A 52 2.64 6.25 5.38
N LYS A 53 3.21 6.89 6.39
CA LYS A 53 3.48 8.32 6.35
C LYS A 53 4.51 8.68 5.29
N LYS A 54 5.50 7.83 5.10
CA LYS A 54 6.52 8.04 4.07
C LYS A 54 5.91 7.97 2.67
N ILE A 55 5.01 7.02 2.45
CA ILE A 55 4.30 6.88 1.18
C ILE A 55 3.41 8.09 0.94
N GLU A 56 2.66 8.52 1.95
CA GLU A 56 1.79 9.69 1.87
C GLU A 56 2.58 10.95 1.53
N LYS A 57 3.73 11.14 2.18
CA LYS A 57 4.60 12.28 1.89
C LYS A 57 5.07 12.28 0.45
N ASP A 58 5.51 11.13 -0.06
CA ASP A 58 5.97 11.00 -1.43
C ASP A 58 4.84 11.30 -2.42
N PHE A 59 3.64 10.81 -2.14
CA PHE A 59 2.45 11.08 -2.93
C PHE A 59 2.17 12.59 -3.02
N MET A 60 2.21 13.27 -1.88
CA MET A 60 1.98 14.71 -1.83
C MET A 60 3.05 15.48 -2.60
N GLU A 61 4.30 15.04 -2.51
CA GLU A 61 5.38 15.69 -3.26
C GLU A 61 5.19 15.54 -4.77
N ILE A 62 4.77 14.37 -5.24
CA ILE A 62 4.54 14.11 -6.66
C ILE A 62 3.41 14.98 -7.19
N TYR A 63 2.27 15.01 -6.49
CA TYR A 63 1.06 15.64 -6.99
C TYR A 63 0.94 17.12 -6.63
N SER A 64 1.65 17.59 -5.61
CA SER A 64 1.56 18.99 -5.17
C SER A 64 2.71 19.87 -5.61
N ILE A 65 3.95 19.33 -5.62
CA ILE A 65 5.13 20.13 -5.97
C ILE A 65 5.87 19.62 -7.19
N GLY A 66 5.31 18.63 -7.88
CA GLY A 66 5.83 18.18 -9.16
C GLY A 66 7.06 17.29 -9.08
N LYS A 67 7.29 16.60 -7.98
CA LYS A 67 8.36 15.63 -7.92
C LYS A 67 8.14 14.55 -8.98
N GLU A 68 9.19 14.22 -9.73
CA GLU A 68 9.09 13.17 -10.74
C GLU A 68 9.22 11.79 -10.09
N PRO A 69 8.26 10.88 -10.33
CA PRO A 69 8.39 9.50 -9.88
C PRO A 69 9.44 8.77 -10.71
N LYS A 70 9.87 7.61 -10.24
CA LYS A 70 10.88 6.82 -10.94
C LYS A 70 10.44 6.46 -12.36
N HIS A 71 9.18 6.08 -12.52
CA HIS A 71 8.55 5.85 -13.82
C HIS A 71 7.04 5.86 -13.64
N THR A 72 6.33 5.89 -14.76
CA THR A 72 4.86 5.84 -14.75
C THR A 72 4.38 4.67 -15.60
N ILE A 73 3.16 4.23 -15.30
CA ILE A 73 2.52 3.17 -16.08
C ILE A 73 1.13 3.62 -16.50
N GLN A 74 0.60 3.01 -17.55
CA GLN A 74 -0.78 3.21 -17.96
C GLN A 74 -1.62 2.07 -17.41
N ILE A 75 -2.77 2.41 -16.85
CA ILE A 75 -3.69 1.44 -16.26
C ILE A 75 -5.01 1.50 -17.04
N PRO A 76 -5.51 0.37 -17.58
CA PRO A 76 -6.81 0.32 -18.23
C PRO A 76 -7.92 0.68 -17.24
N VAL A 77 -8.92 1.38 -17.71
CA VAL A 77 -10.11 1.73 -16.93
C VAL A 77 -11.34 1.42 -17.77
N GLU A 78 -12.26 0.68 -17.21
CA GLU A 78 -13.49 0.29 -17.88
C GLU A 78 -14.69 0.80 -17.09
N GLU A 79 -15.78 0.99 -17.80
CA GLU A 79 -17.07 1.24 -17.17
C GLU A 79 -17.81 -0.09 -17.14
N PHE A 80 -18.30 -0.49 -15.97
CA PHE A 80 -18.94 -1.79 -15.82
C PHE A 80 -20.12 -1.98 -16.80
N ALA A 81 -20.90 -0.92 -17.02
CA ALA A 81 -22.07 -0.97 -17.90
C ALA A 81 -21.69 -1.20 -19.37
N GLU A 82 -20.43 -1.01 -19.75
CA GLU A 82 -19.96 -1.14 -21.13
C GLU A 82 -19.19 -2.43 -21.39
N ILE A 83 -19.01 -3.24 -20.35
CA ILE A 83 -18.31 -4.51 -20.47
C ILE A 83 -19.22 -5.62 -20.95
#